data_4e177c410aa0dca60679ae9b020f1f30
#
_entry.id   4e177c410aa0dca60679ae9b020f1f30
#
_cell.length_a   1.000
_cell.length_b   1.000
_cell.length_c   1.000
_cell.angle_alpha   90.00
_cell.angle_beta   90.00
_cell.angle_gamma   90.00
#
_symmetry.space_group_name_H-M   'P 1'
#
loop_
_entity.id
_entity.type
_entity.pdbx_description
1 polymer ?
#
loop_
_entity_poly.entity_id
_entity_poly.type
_entity_poly.pdbx_seq_one_letter_code
_entity_poly.pdbx_strand_id
1 'polypeptide(L)'
;MAEIQLVEPVVRFCGIISRHDDTLQWALELISKHWGKPVIQSPPIEFEAGGYYRASMGDDLIKTLVAFEGFQDPGELTDWKLATNQWESDYAALGLHNETRPLNLDPGYTSQAKLVLATTKDRDHRLYLRNGIFAEVTLTYVRKKWEHHRWSYPTYRGEEVAKFAQLCREHLRRYLQQERTFRQREMGPVPTQQRLSFENQRRKEQSSFHSSNNIKPEGSSNEPADP
;
A
#
# COMPACT_ATOMS: atom_id res chain seq x y z
N MET A 1 9.31 21.86 25.20
CA MET A 1 9.31 20.65 24.35
C MET A 1 8.18 20.79 23.32
N ALA A 2 8.42 20.37 22.07
CA ALA A 2 7.35 20.36 21.08
C ALA A 2 6.33 19.26 21.42
N GLU A 3 5.05 19.55 21.29
CA GLU A 3 3.99 18.56 21.49
C GLU A 3 3.92 17.59 20.32
N ILE A 4 3.57 16.32 20.61
CA ILE A 4 3.32 15.30 19.58
C ILE A 4 1.98 15.63 18.89
N GLN A 5 2.04 15.90 17.59
CA GLN A 5 0.85 16.17 16.78
C GLN A 5 0.34 14.89 16.12
N LEU A 6 -0.95 14.87 15.81
CA LEU A 6 -1.53 13.78 15.01
C LEU A 6 -0.91 13.76 13.63
N VAL A 7 -0.62 12.56 13.15
CA VAL A 7 -0.16 12.36 11.78
C VAL A 7 -1.39 12.40 10.85
N GLU A 8 -1.32 13.20 9.79
CA GLU A 8 -2.36 13.19 8.77
C GLU A 8 -2.44 11.81 8.10
N PRO A 9 -3.65 11.33 7.79
CA PRO A 9 -3.80 10.11 7.00
C PRO A 9 -3.23 10.28 5.61
N VAL A 10 -3.02 9.17 4.92
CA VAL A 10 -2.40 9.11 3.60
C VAL A 10 -3.25 8.31 2.62
N VAL A 11 -3.02 8.50 1.32
CA VAL A 11 -3.56 7.65 0.26
C VAL A 11 -2.65 6.46 0.07
N ARG A 12 -3.15 5.26 0.40
CA ARG A 12 -2.44 4.00 0.15
C ARG A 12 -2.52 3.64 -1.33
N PHE A 13 -1.42 3.15 -1.87
CA PHE A 13 -1.35 2.62 -3.23
C PHE A 13 -0.47 1.38 -3.31
N CYS A 14 -0.56 0.68 -4.43
CA CYS A 14 0.35 -0.40 -4.80
C CYS A 14 0.81 -0.23 -6.25
N GLY A 15 2.10 -0.40 -6.51
CA GLY A 15 2.64 -0.67 -7.82
C GLY A 15 2.51 -2.16 -8.11
N ILE A 16 1.74 -2.53 -9.12
CA ILE A 16 1.51 -3.91 -9.55
C ILE A 16 2.35 -4.13 -10.81
N ILE A 17 3.25 -5.11 -10.78
CA ILE A 17 4.23 -5.35 -11.84
C ILE A 17 4.18 -6.81 -12.26
N SER A 18 3.96 -7.04 -13.54
CA SER A 18 4.04 -8.35 -14.19
C SER A 18 4.19 -8.16 -15.71
N ARG A 19 4.57 -9.23 -16.41
CA ARG A 19 4.47 -9.32 -17.87
C ARG A 19 3.17 -9.96 -18.35
N HIS A 20 2.38 -10.52 -17.44
CA HIS A 20 1.17 -11.28 -17.74
C HIS A 20 -0.06 -10.49 -17.31
N ASP A 21 -1.00 -10.28 -18.23
CA ASP A 21 -2.23 -9.52 -17.99
C ASP A 21 -3.15 -10.19 -16.96
N ASP A 22 -3.23 -11.52 -16.99
CA ASP A 22 -3.99 -12.32 -16.02
C ASP A 22 -3.44 -12.16 -14.59
N THR A 23 -2.10 -12.10 -14.45
CA THR A 23 -1.45 -11.83 -13.17
C THR A 23 -1.75 -10.42 -12.65
N LEU A 24 -1.72 -9.42 -13.55
CA LEU A 24 -2.08 -8.04 -13.19
C LEU A 24 -3.53 -7.95 -12.72
N GLN A 25 -4.44 -8.62 -13.42
CA GLN A 25 -5.86 -8.66 -13.07
C GLN A 25 -6.09 -9.38 -11.74
N TRP A 26 -5.50 -10.55 -11.53
CA TRP A 26 -5.58 -11.30 -10.28
C TRP A 26 -5.09 -10.46 -9.09
N ALA A 27 -3.95 -9.80 -9.25
CA ALA A 27 -3.39 -8.93 -8.20
C ALA A 27 -4.33 -7.77 -7.87
N LEU A 28 -4.90 -7.12 -8.89
CA LEU A 28 -5.83 -6.02 -8.71
C LEU A 28 -7.09 -6.48 -7.96
N GLU A 29 -7.65 -7.63 -8.30
CA GLU A 29 -8.83 -8.21 -7.64
C GLU A 29 -8.52 -8.56 -6.18
N LEU A 30 -7.39 -9.23 -5.93
CA LEU A 30 -6.97 -9.60 -4.57
C LEU A 30 -6.76 -8.38 -3.69
N ILE A 31 -6.00 -7.39 -4.18
CA ILE A 31 -5.72 -6.17 -3.43
C ILE A 31 -7.03 -5.41 -3.18
N SER A 32 -7.92 -5.33 -4.16
CA SER A 32 -9.22 -4.66 -4.02
C SER A 32 -10.10 -5.31 -2.96
N LYS A 33 -10.05 -6.64 -2.83
CA LYS A 33 -10.77 -7.37 -1.78
C LYS A 33 -10.30 -7.00 -0.37
N HIS A 34 -9.00 -6.72 -0.20
CA HIS A 34 -8.39 -6.42 1.10
C HIS A 34 -8.30 -4.93 1.41
N TRP A 35 -8.13 -4.10 0.38
CA TRP A 35 -7.83 -2.68 0.55
C TRP A 35 -8.94 -1.74 0.10
N GLY A 36 -10.03 -2.27 -0.44
CA GLY A 36 -11.13 -1.50 -1.01
C GLY A 36 -10.96 -1.25 -2.51
N LYS A 37 -11.91 -0.56 -3.11
CA LYS A 37 -11.94 -0.35 -4.57
C LYS A 37 -10.82 0.56 -5.06
N PRO A 38 -10.31 0.36 -6.29
CA PRO A 38 -9.45 1.33 -6.95
C PRO A 38 -10.14 2.68 -7.11
N VAL A 39 -9.45 3.76 -6.75
CA VAL A 39 -9.95 5.15 -6.88
C VAL A 39 -9.12 5.98 -7.85
N ILE A 40 -7.84 5.67 -8.02
CA ILE A 40 -6.93 6.31 -8.97
C ILE A 40 -6.02 5.23 -9.54
N GLN A 41 -5.84 5.23 -10.86
CA GLN A 41 -4.97 4.29 -11.55
C GLN A 41 -4.12 5.02 -12.58
N SER A 42 -2.83 4.68 -12.68
CA SER A 42 -1.97 5.17 -13.75
C SER A 42 -2.26 4.43 -15.05
N PRO A 43 -1.90 4.99 -16.21
CA PRO A 43 -1.68 4.20 -17.41
C PRO A 43 -0.65 3.10 -17.14
N PRO A 44 -0.61 2.03 -17.96
CA PRO A 44 0.50 1.07 -17.97
C PRO A 44 1.83 1.80 -18.22
N ILE A 45 2.84 1.45 -17.43
CA ILE A 45 4.19 2.01 -17.51
C ILE A 45 5.15 0.87 -17.84
N GLU A 46 5.89 0.97 -18.92
CA GLU A 46 6.96 0.03 -19.23
C GLU A 46 7.98 -0.01 -18.08
N PHE A 47 8.31 -1.21 -17.65
CA PHE A 47 9.19 -1.44 -16.52
C PHE A 47 10.49 -2.12 -16.97
N GLU A 48 11.47 -1.30 -17.34
CA GLU A 48 12.83 -1.79 -17.58
C GLU A 48 13.57 -1.96 -16.26
N ALA A 49 13.70 -3.18 -15.81
CA ALA A 49 14.28 -3.48 -14.50
C ALA A 49 15.80 -3.66 -14.52
N GLY A 50 16.51 -3.03 -15.44
CA GLY A 50 17.98 -3.02 -15.46
C GLY A 50 18.66 -4.40 -15.30
N GLY A 51 18.03 -5.46 -15.80
CA GLY A 51 18.54 -6.84 -15.71
C GLY A 51 18.33 -7.54 -14.36
N TYR A 52 18.07 -6.81 -13.28
CA TYR A 52 17.92 -7.39 -11.93
C TYR A 52 16.72 -8.34 -11.81
N TYR A 53 15.60 -8.00 -12.43
CA TYR A 53 14.37 -8.81 -12.37
C TYR A 53 14.25 -9.80 -13.54
N ARG A 54 15.05 -9.63 -14.59
CA ARG A 54 14.96 -10.44 -15.81
C ARG A 54 15.01 -11.95 -15.54
N ALA A 55 15.94 -12.39 -14.68
CA ALA A 55 16.08 -13.79 -14.36
C ALA A 55 14.89 -14.41 -13.63
N SER A 56 14.15 -13.61 -12.86
CA SER A 56 13.03 -14.09 -12.03
C SER A 56 11.65 -13.71 -12.54
N MET A 57 11.52 -12.63 -13.30
CA MET A 57 10.24 -12.08 -13.78
C MET A 57 10.11 -12.06 -15.30
N GLY A 58 11.21 -12.31 -16.05
CA GLY A 58 11.24 -12.18 -17.50
C GLY A 58 11.41 -10.75 -17.99
N ASP A 59 11.23 -10.57 -19.31
CA ASP A 59 11.28 -9.29 -20.01
C ASP A 59 9.86 -8.69 -20.16
N ASP A 60 9.76 -7.50 -20.75
CA ASP A 60 8.51 -6.83 -21.12
C ASP A 60 7.55 -6.63 -19.92
N LEU A 61 8.12 -6.24 -18.79
CA LEU A 61 7.34 -6.00 -17.59
C LEU A 61 6.53 -4.69 -17.71
N ILE A 62 5.30 -4.76 -17.25
CA ILE A 62 4.40 -3.60 -17.14
C ILE A 62 4.14 -3.31 -15.66
N LYS A 63 4.23 -2.04 -15.30
CA LYS A 63 3.84 -1.51 -13.99
C LYS A 63 2.56 -0.70 -14.11
N THR A 64 1.63 -0.92 -13.19
CA THR A 64 0.48 -0.05 -12.98
C THR A 64 0.45 0.41 -11.54
N LEU A 65 0.31 1.71 -11.29
CA LEU A 65 0.11 2.27 -9.94
C LEU A 65 -1.38 2.37 -9.68
N VAL A 66 -1.82 1.81 -8.57
CA VAL A 66 -3.25 1.81 -8.19
C VAL A 66 -3.40 2.28 -6.75
N ALA A 67 -4.15 3.36 -6.54
CA ALA A 67 -4.57 3.83 -5.23
C ALA A 67 -5.96 3.29 -4.89
N PHE A 68 -6.16 2.97 -3.61
CA PHE A 68 -7.36 2.30 -3.12
C PHE A 68 -8.15 3.18 -2.17
N GLU A 69 -9.43 2.84 -1.99
CA GLU A 69 -10.36 3.53 -1.09
C GLU A 69 -9.82 3.72 0.32
N GLY A 70 -10.35 4.74 0.97
CA GLY A 70 -10.03 5.09 2.35
C GLY A 70 -8.70 5.86 2.47
N PHE A 71 -8.53 6.42 3.68
CA PHE A 71 -7.33 7.14 4.06
C PHE A 71 -6.73 6.43 5.26
N GLN A 72 -5.45 6.09 5.19
CA GLN A 72 -4.80 5.14 6.08
C GLN A 72 -3.76 5.84 6.97
N ASP A 73 -3.42 5.20 8.09
CA ASP A 73 -2.30 5.61 8.93
C ASP A 73 -0.98 5.22 8.23
N PRO A 74 -0.06 6.16 7.96
CA PRO A 74 1.23 5.84 7.35
C PRO A 74 2.08 4.85 8.18
N GLY A 75 1.80 4.70 9.47
CA GLY A 75 2.45 3.71 10.35
C GLY A 75 2.16 2.26 9.97
N GLU A 76 1.14 2.00 9.15
CA GLU A 76 0.78 0.67 8.66
C GLU A 76 1.61 0.21 7.43
N LEU A 77 2.51 1.05 6.93
CA LEU A 77 3.31 0.76 5.73
C LEU A 77 4.03 -0.59 5.79
N THR A 78 4.52 -0.97 6.96
CA THR A 78 5.16 -2.28 7.17
C THR A 78 4.19 -3.42 6.96
N ASP A 79 2.97 -3.32 7.49
CA ASP A 79 1.96 -4.38 7.39
C ASP A 79 1.51 -4.56 5.94
N TRP A 80 1.39 -3.46 5.20
CA TRP A 80 1.08 -3.52 3.77
C TRP A 80 2.17 -4.27 3.00
N LYS A 81 3.47 -4.04 3.33
CA LYS A 81 4.57 -4.74 2.63
C LYS A 81 4.62 -6.21 3.01
N LEU A 82 4.39 -6.56 4.26
CA LEU A 82 4.32 -7.96 4.67
C LEU A 82 3.17 -8.70 3.97
N ALA A 83 1.99 -8.09 3.91
CA ALA A 83 0.85 -8.67 3.20
C ALA A 83 1.14 -8.86 1.71
N THR A 84 1.68 -7.85 1.03
CA THR A 84 1.99 -7.94 -0.40
C THR A 84 3.08 -8.97 -0.69
N ASN A 85 4.09 -9.12 0.16
CA ASN A 85 5.09 -10.18 0.02
C ASN A 85 4.45 -11.59 0.13
N GLN A 86 3.50 -11.77 1.04
CA GLN A 86 2.76 -13.03 1.15
C GLN A 86 1.95 -13.30 -0.12
N TRP A 87 1.24 -12.30 -0.64
CA TRP A 87 0.46 -12.44 -1.88
C TRP A 87 1.32 -12.74 -3.11
N GLU A 88 2.52 -12.15 -3.21
CA GLU A 88 3.50 -12.52 -4.25
C GLU A 88 3.89 -14.01 -4.14
N SER A 89 4.15 -14.49 -2.92
CA SER A 89 4.51 -15.89 -2.67
C SER A 89 3.35 -16.85 -2.96
N ASP A 90 2.14 -16.49 -2.53
CA ASP A 90 0.93 -17.29 -2.77
C ASP A 90 0.66 -17.42 -4.27
N TYR A 91 0.81 -16.33 -5.04
CA TYR A 91 0.64 -16.37 -6.49
C TYR A 91 1.69 -17.22 -7.18
N ALA A 92 2.97 -17.09 -6.79
CA ALA A 92 4.05 -17.91 -7.35
C ALA A 92 3.83 -19.40 -7.07
N ALA A 93 3.27 -19.76 -5.91
CA ALA A 93 2.95 -21.14 -5.54
C ALA A 93 1.84 -21.78 -6.40
N LEU A 94 1.03 -20.99 -7.11
CA LEU A 94 0.04 -21.53 -8.06
C LEU A 94 0.70 -22.18 -9.29
N GLY A 95 1.95 -21.83 -9.60
CA GLY A 95 2.71 -22.43 -10.71
C GLY A 95 2.10 -22.18 -12.10
N LEU A 96 1.40 -21.06 -12.28
CA LEU A 96 0.70 -20.73 -13.53
C LEU A 96 1.65 -20.26 -14.64
N HIS A 97 2.82 -19.78 -14.28
CA HIS A 97 3.83 -19.22 -15.17
C HIS A 97 5.21 -19.86 -14.93
N ASN A 98 6.11 -19.75 -15.93
CA ASN A 98 7.46 -20.32 -15.84
C ASN A 98 8.43 -19.47 -14.98
N GLU A 99 8.11 -18.20 -14.77
CA GLU A 99 8.89 -17.28 -13.96
C GLU A 99 8.81 -17.69 -12.48
N THR A 100 9.93 -17.65 -11.79
CA THR A 100 9.98 -17.94 -10.34
C THR A 100 9.30 -16.85 -9.50
N ARG A 101 9.12 -15.65 -10.08
CA ARG A 101 8.46 -14.51 -9.49
C ARG A 101 7.60 -13.80 -10.54
N PRO A 102 6.43 -14.34 -10.90
CA PRO A 102 5.59 -13.76 -11.96
C PRO A 102 4.92 -12.44 -11.57
N LEU A 103 4.88 -12.10 -10.28
CA LEU A 103 4.25 -10.90 -9.72
C LEU A 103 5.22 -10.18 -8.79
N ASN A 104 5.26 -8.83 -8.87
CA ASN A 104 5.87 -7.97 -7.85
C ASN A 104 4.90 -6.87 -7.43
N LEU A 105 4.79 -6.67 -6.12
CA LEU A 105 3.90 -5.70 -5.49
C LEU A 105 4.72 -4.69 -4.67
N ASP A 106 4.66 -3.43 -5.06
CA ASP A 106 5.34 -2.32 -4.39
C ASP A 106 4.31 -1.43 -3.67
N PRO A 107 3.96 -1.74 -2.41
CA PRO A 107 3.05 -0.90 -1.64
C PRO A 107 3.73 0.39 -1.20
N GLY A 108 2.90 1.44 -1.12
CA GLY A 108 3.35 2.74 -0.68
C GLY A 108 2.19 3.64 -0.30
N TYR A 109 2.52 4.89 -0.04
CA TYR A 109 1.52 5.92 0.19
C TYR A 109 1.92 7.27 -0.40
N THR A 110 0.91 8.08 -0.67
CA THR A 110 1.09 9.50 -1.01
C THR A 110 0.51 10.35 0.11
N SER A 111 1.35 11.22 0.68
CA SER A 111 0.95 12.31 1.58
C SER A 111 0.81 13.63 0.80
N GLN A 112 0.55 14.74 1.50
CA GLN A 112 0.53 16.07 0.85
C GLN A 112 1.88 16.46 0.22
N ALA A 113 2.99 15.91 0.72
CA ALA A 113 4.34 16.34 0.34
C ALA A 113 5.29 15.21 -0.09
N LYS A 114 4.91 13.94 0.05
CA LYS A 114 5.79 12.80 -0.20
C LYS A 114 5.03 11.65 -0.85
N LEU A 115 5.70 10.95 -1.78
CA LEU A 115 5.39 9.60 -2.19
C LEU A 115 6.45 8.68 -1.56
N VAL A 116 6.00 7.70 -0.79
CA VAL A 116 6.85 6.79 -0.01
C VAL A 116 6.56 5.37 -0.41
N LEU A 117 7.60 4.57 -0.61
CA LEU A 117 7.54 3.14 -0.88
C LEU A 117 8.04 2.33 0.31
N ALA A 118 7.51 1.12 0.45
CA ALA A 118 8.06 0.10 1.34
C ALA A 118 9.00 -0.84 0.59
N THR A 119 10.07 -1.27 1.24
CA THR A 119 11.06 -2.20 0.68
C THR A 119 11.66 -3.09 1.76
N THR A 120 12.14 -4.28 1.36
CA THR A 120 12.91 -5.20 2.21
C THR A 120 14.43 -4.98 2.13
N LYS A 121 14.88 -4.08 1.25
CA LYS A 121 16.32 -3.84 0.99
C LYS A 121 16.80 -2.63 1.75
N ASP A 122 17.84 -2.79 2.56
CA ASP A 122 18.53 -1.68 3.21
C ASP A 122 19.40 -0.90 2.21
N ARG A 123 19.42 0.42 2.33
CA ARG A 123 20.29 1.36 1.59
C ARG A 123 20.46 2.65 2.39
N ASP A 124 21.47 3.45 2.04
CA ASP A 124 21.86 4.71 2.71
C ASP A 124 20.73 5.77 2.81
N HIS A 125 19.73 5.71 1.95
CA HIS A 125 18.59 6.63 1.88
C HIS A 125 17.27 6.02 2.41
N ARG A 126 17.32 4.83 3.01
CA ARG A 126 16.14 4.11 3.52
C ARG A 126 16.12 4.12 5.04
N LEU A 127 14.93 4.26 5.59
CA LEU A 127 14.72 4.25 7.02
C LEU A 127 14.12 2.93 7.45
N TYR A 128 14.77 2.24 8.38
CA TYR A 128 14.22 1.04 8.98
C TYR A 128 12.93 1.36 9.76
N LEU A 129 11.90 0.58 9.53
CA LEU A 129 10.64 0.68 10.26
C LEU A 129 10.54 -0.43 11.32
N ARG A 130 10.24 -1.63 10.91
CA ARG A 130 10.16 -2.86 11.71
C ARG A 130 10.08 -4.09 10.82
N ASN A 131 10.33 -5.28 11.38
CA ASN A 131 10.15 -6.58 10.72
C ASN A 131 10.91 -6.72 9.38
N GLY A 132 12.11 -6.11 9.27
CA GLY A 132 12.92 -6.14 8.05
C GLY A 132 12.42 -5.22 6.94
N ILE A 133 11.46 -4.33 7.22
CA ILE A 133 10.91 -3.40 6.24
C ILE A 133 11.49 -1.99 6.46
N PHE A 134 11.81 -1.36 5.34
CA PHE A 134 12.33 0.01 5.25
C PHE A 134 11.37 0.89 4.46
N ALA A 135 11.37 2.18 4.77
CA ALA A 135 10.68 3.21 3.99
C ALA A 135 11.67 3.98 3.11
N GLU A 136 11.24 4.33 1.90
CA GLU A 136 11.98 5.17 0.98
C GLU A 136 11.11 6.34 0.51
N VAL A 137 11.57 7.58 0.74
CA VAL A 137 10.95 8.75 0.11
C VAL A 137 11.37 8.78 -1.37
N THR A 138 10.46 8.37 -2.23
CA THR A 138 10.73 8.22 -3.67
C THR A 138 10.50 9.52 -4.44
N LEU A 139 9.44 10.28 -4.10
CA LEU A 139 9.19 11.61 -4.64
C LEU A 139 8.88 12.59 -3.52
N THR A 140 9.20 13.87 -3.78
CA THR A 140 8.85 14.98 -2.88
C THR A 140 8.11 16.06 -3.67
N TYR A 141 7.07 16.66 -3.06
CA TYR A 141 6.33 17.76 -3.66
C TYR A 141 6.96 19.10 -3.27
N VAL A 142 7.68 19.71 -4.19
CA VAL A 142 8.42 20.96 -4.01
C VAL A 142 8.03 21.97 -5.08
N ARG A 143 7.81 23.24 -4.72
CA ARG A 143 7.49 24.33 -5.65
C ARG A 143 6.36 23.98 -6.65
N LYS A 144 5.31 23.33 -6.13
CA LYS A 144 4.13 22.88 -6.90
C LYS A 144 4.42 21.80 -7.94
N LYS A 145 5.53 21.04 -7.80
CA LYS A 145 5.90 19.91 -8.65
C LYS A 145 6.32 18.71 -7.83
N TRP A 146 6.12 17.53 -8.38
CA TRP A 146 6.70 16.30 -7.87
C TRP A 146 8.10 16.15 -8.43
N GLU A 147 9.09 16.04 -7.54
CA GLU A 147 10.50 15.89 -7.88
C GLU A 147 10.99 14.53 -7.38
N HIS A 148 11.74 13.82 -8.24
CA HIS A 148 12.41 12.58 -7.88
C HIS A 148 13.76 12.85 -7.21
N HIS A 149 14.26 11.89 -6.48
CA HIS A 149 15.59 11.92 -5.88
C HIS A 149 16.61 11.15 -6.73
N ARG A 150 17.91 11.33 -6.43
CA ARG A 150 18.99 10.58 -7.09
C ARG A 150 18.85 9.07 -6.97
N TRP A 151 18.25 8.60 -5.89
CA TRP A 151 18.00 7.19 -5.59
C TRP A 151 16.66 6.66 -6.11
N SER A 152 15.75 7.52 -6.52
CA SER A 152 14.47 7.07 -7.07
C SER A 152 14.70 6.14 -8.26
N TYR A 153 14.02 5.02 -8.26
CA TYR A 153 14.10 4.05 -9.35
C TYR A 153 13.74 4.71 -10.68
N PRO A 154 14.39 4.37 -11.80
CA PRO A 154 14.13 5.00 -13.10
C PRO A 154 12.65 5.05 -13.46
N THR A 155 11.91 3.97 -13.21
CA THR A 155 10.47 3.87 -13.48
C THR A 155 9.58 4.75 -12.58
N TYR A 156 10.14 5.36 -11.52
CA TYR A 156 9.45 6.34 -10.68
C TYR A 156 9.82 7.80 -11.04
N ARG A 157 10.69 8.03 -12.02
CA ARG A 157 11.10 9.37 -12.48
C ARG A 157 10.22 9.91 -13.61
N GLY A 158 9.35 9.05 -14.17
CA GLY A 158 8.49 9.37 -15.30
C GLY A 158 7.33 10.31 -14.96
N GLU A 159 6.83 10.97 -15.99
CA GLU A 159 5.71 11.91 -15.88
C GLU A 159 4.43 11.25 -15.39
N GLU A 160 4.16 9.99 -15.78
CA GLU A 160 2.97 9.25 -15.38
C GLU A 160 2.92 9.00 -13.87
N VAL A 161 4.08 8.76 -13.25
CA VAL A 161 4.17 8.64 -11.79
C VAL A 161 3.92 9.98 -11.09
N ALA A 162 4.46 11.06 -11.63
CA ALA A 162 4.22 12.41 -11.10
C ALA A 162 2.74 12.80 -11.21
N LYS A 163 2.07 12.48 -12.32
CA LYS A 163 0.61 12.66 -12.53
C LYS A 163 -0.18 11.83 -11.51
N PHE A 164 0.16 10.55 -11.35
CA PHE A 164 -0.48 9.68 -10.36
C PHE A 164 -0.35 10.25 -8.94
N ALA A 165 0.86 10.63 -8.54
CA ALA A 165 1.12 11.24 -7.23
C ALA A 165 0.33 12.55 -7.04
N GLN A 166 0.17 13.35 -8.10
CA GLN A 166 -0.63 14.58 -8.07
C GLN A 166 -2.12 14.28 -7.84
N LEU A 167 -2.68 13.31 -8.54
CA LEU A 167 -4.08 12.89 -8.35
C LEU A 167 -4.33 12.36 -6.93
N CYS A 168 -3.42 11.53 -6.41
CA CYS A 168 -3.50 11.05 -5.01
C CYS A 168 -3.44 12.22 -4.02
N ARG A 169 -2.53 13.17 -4.24
CA ARG A 169 -2.42 14.36 -3.40
C ARG A 169 -3.69 15.21 -3.41
N GLU A 170 -4.29 15.41 -4.57
CA GLU A 170 -5.55 16.17 -4.71
C GLU A 170 -6.72 15.46 -4.04
N HIS A 171 -6.78 14.13 -4.17
CA HIS A 171 -7.77 13.30 -3.50
C HIS A 171 -7.65 13.42 -1.97
N LEU A 172 -6.44 13.29 -1.42
CA LEU A 172 -6.17 13.49 0.00
C LEU A 172 -6.56 14.89 0.47
N ARG A 173 -6.17 15.92 -0.28
CA ARG A 173 -6.43 17.32 0.11
C ARG A 173 -7.92 17.63 0.17
N ARG A 174 -8.73 17.12 -0.76
CA ARG A 174 -10.19 17.25 -0.70
C ARG A 174 -10.75 16.65 0.58
N TYR A 175 -10.32 15.45 0.95
CA TYR A 175 -10.71 14.80 2.19
C TYR A 175 -10.34 15.64 3.42
N LEU A 176 -9.06 16.03 3.54
CA LEU A 176 -8.58 16.82 4.68
C LEU A 176 -9.30 18.16 4.83
N GLN A 177 -9.71 18.79 3.72
CA GLN A 177 -10.50 20.02 3.74
C GLN A 177 -11.94 19.77 4.21
N GLN A 178 -12.58 18.69 3.76
CA GLN A 178 -13.92 18.29 4.19
C GLN A 178 -13.96 17.96 5.68
N GLU A 179 -12.99 17.20 6.17
CA GLU A 179 -12.86 16.84 7.59
C GLU A 179 -12.35 17.98 8.48
N ARG A 180 -12.04 19.14 7.90
CA ARG A 180 -11.42 20.29 8.60
C ARG A 180 -10.12 19.96 9.33
N THR A 181 -9.40 18.93 8.89
CA THR A 181 -8.12 18.49 9.47
C THR A 181 -6.92 19.03 8.69
N PHE A 182 -7.18 19.78 7.62
CA PHE A 182 -6.15 20.36 6.77
C PHE A 182 -5.28 21.33 7.56
N ARG A 183 -3.98 21.09 7.59
CA ARG A 183 -2.98 21.90 8.30
C ARG A 183 -3.21 22.06 9.82
N GLN A 184 -3.82 21.08 10.47
CA GLN A 184 -3.99 21.14 11.93
C GLN A 184 -2.68 21.33 12.71
N ARG A 185 -1.54 21.03 12.09
CA ARG A 185 -0.20 21.34 12.66
C ARG A 185 0.03 22.83 12.88
N GLU A 186 -0.63 23.70 12.14
CA GLU A 186 -0.51 25.14 12.25
C GLU A 186 -1.50 25.74 13.27
N MET A 187 -2.49 24.94 13.71
CA MET A 187 -3.58 25.38 14.57
C MET A 187 -3.49 24.90 16.03
N GLY A 188 -2.40 24.23 16.41
CA GLY A 188 -2.19 23.74 17.78
C GLY A 188 -2.60 22.28 18.01
N PRO A 189 -2.48 21.75 19.23
CA PRO A 189 -2.70 20.36 19.56
C PRO A 189 -4.17 19.97 19.34
N VAL A 190 -4.37 18.77 18.79
CA VAL A 190 -5.73 18.21 18.62
C VAL A 190 -6.34 17.93 19.99
N PRO A 191 -7.56 18.38 20.25
CA PRO A 191 -8.27 18.11 21.50
C PRO A 191 -8.32 16.60 21.79
N THR A 192 -8.10 16.23 23.06
CA THR A 192 -8.06 14.84 23.54
C THR A 192 -9.30 14.02 23.15
N GLN A 193 -10.45 14.64 22.97
CA GLN A 193 -11.69 14.00 22.54
C GLN A 193 -11.62 13.44 21.11
N GLN A 194 -10.91 14.09 20.18
CA GLN A 194 -10.75 13.56 18.82
C GLN A 194 -9.78 12.36 18.80
N ARG A 195 -8.77 12.36 19.65
CA ARG A 195 -7.84 11.22 19.80
C ARG A 195 -8.57 9.97 20.28
N LEU A 196 -9.48 10.11 21.23
CA LEU A 196 -10.32 9.02 21.75
C LEU A 196 -11.33 8.49 20.69
N SER A 197 -11.82 9.33 19.78
CA SER A 197 -12.73 8.90 18.72
C SER A 197 -12.03 8.03 17.67
N PHE A 198 -10.80 8.36 17.27
CA PHE A 198 -9.99 7.56 16.36
C PHE A 198 -9.57 6.21 16.99
N GLU A 199 -9.15 6.22 18.25
CA GLU A 199 -8.82 4.98 18.97
C GLU A 199 -10.03 4.08 19.17
N ASN A 200 -11.21 4.63 19.41
CA ASN A 200 -12.46 3.89 19.54
C ASN A 200 -12.96 3.34 18.20
N GLN A 201 -12.76 4.07 17.11
CA GLN A 201 -13.09 3.60 15.77
C GLN A 201 -12.17 2.44 15.35
N ARG A 202 -10.88 2.56 15.59
CA ARG A 202 -9.89 1.48 15.40
C ARG A 202 -10.23 0.21 16.21
N ARG A 203 -10.63 0.35 17.48
CA ARG A 203 -11.03 -0.78 18.32
C ARG A 203 -12.30 -1.46 17.80
N LYS A 204 -13.27 -0.70 17.28
CA LYS A 204 -14.50 -1.27 16.68
C LYS A 204 -14.19 -2.04 15.41
N GLU A 205 -13.33 -1.55 14.56
CA GLU A 205 -12.91 -2.22 13.32
C GLU A 205 -12.12 -3.50 13.60
N GLN A 206 -11.21 -3.49 14.59
CA GLN A 206 -10.48 -4.68 15.02
C GLN A 206 -11.39 -5.71 15.71
N SER A 207 -12.39 -5.31 16.48
CA SER A 207 -13.34 -6.23 17.13
C SER A 207 -14.30 -6.87 16.13
N SER A 208 -14.71 -6.15 15.08
CA SER A 208 -15.53 -6.72 14.00
C SER A 208 -14.78 -7.77 13.18
N PHE A 209 -13.46 -7.59 13.00
CA PHE A 209 -12.62 -8.56 12.30
C PHE A 209 -12.42 -9.87 13.08
N HIS A 210 -12.33 -9.80 14.41
CA HIS A 210 -12.22 -10.99 15.27
C HIS A 210 -13.54 -11.75 15.44
N SER A 211 -14.67 -11.06 15.36
CA SER A 211 -15.99 -11.69 15.46
C SER A 211 -16.39 -12.47 14.21
N SER A 212 -15.84 -12.11 13.04
CA SER A 212 -16.11 -12.79 11.77
C SER A 212 -15.34 -14.10 11.60
N ASN A 213 -14.31 -14.35 12.39
CA ASN A 213 -13.46 -15.53 12.29
C ASN A 213 -13.79 -16.66 13.29
N ASN A 214 -14.85 -16.51 14.09
CA ASN A 214 -15.28 -17.52 15.08
C ASN A 214 -16.54 -18.26 14.65
N ILE A 215 -16.58 -18.78 13.42
CA ILE A 215 -17.58 -19.80 13.05
C ILE A 215 -16.99 -21.16 13.42
N LYS A 216 -17.45 -21.70 14.52
CA LYS A 216 -17.19 -23.11 14.92
C LYS A 216 -17.80 -24.04 13.86
N PRO A 217 -17.12 -25.13 13.46
CA PRO A 217 -17.78 -26.19 12.72
C PRO A 217 -18.73 -26.92 13.64
N GLU A 218 -19.98 -26.99 13.25
CA GLU A 218 -21.00 -27.85 13.92
C GLU A 218 -20.61 -29.33 13.82
N GLY A 219 -20.70 -29.98 14.96
CA GLY A 219 -20.39 -31.38 15.09
C GLY A 219 -21.41 -32.28 14.39
N SER A 220 -20.91 -33.24 13.66
CA SER A 220 -21.70 -34.40 13.26
C SER A 220 -21.58 -35.47 14.34
N SER A 221 -22.61 -35.60 15.16
CA SER A 221 -22.95 -36.79 15.91
C SER A 221 -23.66 -37.76 14.98
N ASN A 222 -23.18 -38.99 14.84
CA ASN A 222 -24.05 -40.17 14.66
C ASN A 222 -23.27 -41.44 15.03
N GLU A 223 -23.59 -41.98 16.16
CA GLU A 223 -23.72 -43.42 16.39
C GLU A 223 -25.00 -43.95 15.70
N PRO A 224 -25.15 -45.21 15.34
CA PRO A 224 -25.31 -46.29 16.31
C PRO A 224 -24.79 -47.67 15.90
N ALA A 225 -24.44 -48.46 16.93
CA ALA A 225 -25.06 -49.72 17.42
C ALA A 225 -25.18 -50.88 16.41
N ASP A 226 -24.47 -51.88 16.79
CA ASP A 226 -24.69 -53.32 16.95
C ASP A 226 -25.98 -53.97 16.37
N PRO A 227 -26.03 -55.27 16.15
CA PRO A 227 -25.23 -56.39 16.72
C PRO A 227 -24.34 -57.15 15.76
#